data_c59f7f8398f1b69f4a644c233f835d36
#
_entry.id   c59f7f8398f1b69f4a644c233f835d36
#
_cell.length_a   1.000
_cell.length_b   1.000
_cell.length_c   1.000
_cell.angle_alpha   90.00
_cell.angle_beta   90.00
_cell.angle_gamma   90.00
#
_symmetry.space_group_name_H-M   'P 1'
#
loop_
_entity.id
_entity.type
_entity.pdbx_description
1 polymer ?
#
loop_
_entity_poly.entity_id
_entity_poly.type
_entity_poly.pdbx_seq_one_letter_code
_entity_poly.pdbx_strand_id
1 'polypeptide(L)'
;MNSNEDAAVVERLDEPVDSPAGESDWVATFKSMSTTAVVLGATLIILSILHPGLVLQNNTPTGGDMGAHVWGPAYLRDVLLPHWRLTGWSMDWYSGLPAYRFYMVVPALAIVFLDIALPYGIAFKLIVISGLVAFPFCVHFMGRIAKLAYPIPELMVIGATLFLLDESFTIYGGNIPSTMAGEFSHSIALAFAMVGLGFF
;
A
#
# COMPACT_ATOMS: atom_id res chain seq x y z
N MET A 1 -49.15 51.59 6.46
CA MET A 1 -48.36 50.35 6.66
C MET A 1 -48.76 49.43 5.53
N ASN A 2 -47.85 49.17 4.65
CA ASN A 2 -48.13 48.72 3.26
C ASN A 2 -47.99 47.18 3.21
N SER A 3 -49.14 46.49 3.30
CA SER A 3 -49.18 45.00 3.30
C SER A 3 -48.64 44.35 2.01
N ASN A 4 -48.45 45.14 0.94
CA ASN A 4 -47.90 44.66 -0.34
C ASN A 4 -46.36 44.58 -0.35
N GLU A 5 -45.68 45.38 0.50
CA GLU A 5 -44.21 45.29 0.58
C GLU A 5 -43.76 44.08 1.42
N ASP A 6 -44.55 43.74 2.47
CA ASP A 6 -44.22 42.56 3.28
C ASP A 6 -44.46 41.26 2.52
N ALA A 7 -45.45 41.21 1.61
CA ALA A 7 -45.67 40.04 0.76
C ALA A 7 -44.57 39.84 -0.26
N ALA A 8 -44.04 40.90 -0.85
CA ALA A 8 -42.96 40.84 -1.82
C ALA A 8 -41.58 40.47 -1.23
N VAL A 9 -41.41 40.72 0.07
CA VAL A 9 -40.20 40.29 0.84
C VAL A 9 -40.26 38.81 1.16
N VAL A 10 -41.44 38.30 1.52
CA VAL A 10 -41.60 36.86 1.83
C VAL A 10 -41.45 36.02 0.55
N GLU A 11 -41.96 36.48 -0.59
CA GLU A 11 -41.86 35.75 -1.86
C GLU A 11 -40.40 35.64 -2.35
N ARG A 12 -39.52 36.58 -1.98
CA ARG A 12 -38.07 36.50 -2.30
C ARG A 12 -37.29 35.54 -1.41
N LEU A 13 -37.85 35.15 -0.27
CA LEU A 13 -37.18 34.19 0.64
C LEU A 13 -37.48 32.74 0.26
N ASP A 14 -38.46 32.49 -0.61
CA ASP A 14 -38.87 31.17 -1.07
C ASP A 14 -38.26 30.83 -2.48
N GLU A 15 -37.49 31.74 -3.08
CA GLU A 15 -36.72 31.34 -4.26
C GLU A 15 -35.70 30.25 -3.84
N PRO A 16 -35.75 29.07 -4.46
CA PRO A 16 -34.74 28.06 -4.18
C PRO A 16 -33.36 28.68 -4.47
N VAL A 17 -32.54 28.80 -3.44
CA VAL A 17 -31.13 29.14 -3.61
C VAL A 17 -30.60 28.22 -4.68
N ASP A 18 -30.27 28.77 -5.85
CA ASP A 18 -29.66 28.01 -6.95
C ASP A 18 -28.60 27.11 -6.34
N SER A 19 -28.84 25.80 -6.37
CA SER A 19 -27.83 24.83 -5.98
C SER A 19 -26.58 25.18 -6.80
N PRO A 20 -25.39 25.21 -6.18
CA PRO A 20 -24.18 25.60 -6.88
C PRO A 20 -24.12 24.81 -8.18
N ALA A 21 -24.09 25.52 -9.29
CA ALA A 21 -24.11 24.97 -10.66
C ALA A 21 -23.22 23.73 -10.69
N GLY A 22 -23.78 22.58 -11.08
CA GLY A 22 -23.08 21.29 -11.04
C GLY A 22 -21.71 21.45 -11.65
N GLU A 23 -20.70 20.85 -11.04
CA GLU A 23 -19.30 20.92 -11.48
C GLU A 23 -19.26 20.67 -12.98
N SER A 24 -18.69 21.62 -13.75
CA SER A 24 -18.67 21.49 -15.20
C SER A 24 -17.91 20.22 -15.62
N ASP A 25 -18.39 19.50 -16.62
CA ASP A 25 -17.84 18.22 -17.08
C ASP A 25 -16.31 18.27 -17.31
N TRP A 26 -15.79 19.40 -17.76
CA TRP A 26 -14.34 19.54 -17.97
C TRP A 26 -13.55 19.58 -16.67
N VAL A 27 -14.10 20.17 -15.58
CA VAL A 27 -13.45 20.19 -14.25
C VAL A 27 -13.43 18.78 -13.65
N ALA A 28 -14.53 18.04 -13.74
CA ALA A 28 -14.59 16.64 -13.30
C ALA A 28 -13.60 15.77 -14.09
N THR A 29 -13.52 15.95 -15.41
CA THR A 29 -12.56 15.25 -16.26
C THR A 29 -11.13 15.60 -15.89
N PHE A 30 -10.81 16.87 -15.69
CA PHE A 30 -9.47 17.31 -15.27
C PHE A 30 -9.06 16.70 -13.93
N LYS A 31 -9.92 16.71 -12.91
CA LYS A 31 -9.67 16.07 -11.62
C LYS A 31 -9.39 14.58 -11.78
N SER A 32 -10.21 13.87 -12.56
CA SER A 32 -10.02 12.44 -12.80
C SER A 32 -8.70 12.14 -13.50
N MET A 33 -8.36 12.89 -14.53
CA MET A 33 -7.10 12.73 -15.26
C MET A 33 -5.88 13.02 -14.38
N SER A 34 -5.91 14.11 -13.60
CA SER A 34 -4.82 14.47 -12.69
C SER A 34 -4.63 13.44 -11.57
N THR A 35 -5.72 12.95 -10.97
CA THR A 35 -5.67 11.85 -9.99
C THR A 35 -5.00 10.61 -10.60
N THR A 36 -5.46 10.20 -11.79
CA THR A 36 -4.88 9.05 -12.49
C THR A 36 -3.40 9.26 -12.77
N ALA A 37 -3.02 10.43 -13.28
CA ALA A 37 -1.63 10.75 -13.57
C ALA A 37 -0.74 10.73 -12.33
N VAL A 38 -1.21 11.25 -11.19
CA VAL A 38 -0.45 11.27 -9.94
C VAL A 38 -0.26 9.84 -9.41
N VAL A 39 -1.33 9.05 -9.31
CA VAL A 39 -1.25 7.68 -8.75
C VAL A 39 -0.42 6.76 -9.65
N LEU A 40 -0.67 6.78 -10.97
CA LEU A 40 0.11 5.97 -11.91
C LEU A 40 1.55 6.46 -12.01
N GLY A 41 1.79 7.78 -12.02
CA GLY A 41 3.14 8.34 -12.03
C GLY A 41 3.95 7.91 -10.82
N ALA A 42 3.38 8.01 -9.62
CA ALA A 42 3.98 7.52 -8.38
C ALA A 42 4.35 6.03 -8.48
N THR A 43 3.39 5.22 -8.93
CA THR A 43 3.59 3.77 -9.09
C THR A 43 4.69 3.44 -10.10
N LEU A 44 4.71 4.13 -11.24
CA LEU A 44 5.74 3.94 -12.27
C LEU A 44 7.13 4.34 -11.78
N ILE A 45 7.25 5.43 -11.00
CA ILE A 45 8.50 5.84 -10.36
C ILE A 45 9.00 4.71 -9.44
N ILE A 46 8.15 4.20 -8.55
CA ILE A 46 8.50 3.12 -7.63
C ILE A 46 8.93 1.87 -8.42
N LEU A 47 8.15 1.45 -9.40
CA LEU A 47 8.48 0.29 -10.23
C LEU A 47 9.79 0.46 -10.99
N SER A 48 10.10 1.65 -11.49
CA SER A 48 11.35 1.92 -12.20
C SER A 48 12.58 1.73 -11.31
N ILE A 49 12.47 2.12 -10.02
CA ILE A 49 13.53 1.98 -9.02
C ILE A 49 13.69 0.53 -8.58
N LEU A 50 12.59 -0.21 -8.48
CA LEU A 50 12.59 -1.63 -8.10
C LEU A 50 13.10 -2.56 -9.21
N HIS A 51 13.40 -2.06 -10.40
CA HIS A 51 13.93 -2.81 -11.52
C HIS A 51 13.13 -4.09 -11.83
N PRO A 52 11.96 -4.00 -12.49
CA PRO A 52 11.09 -5.15 -12.76
C PRO A 52 11.78 -6.35 -13.39
N GLY A 53 12.79 -6.09 -14.23
CA GLY A 53 13.61 -7.14 -14.85
C GLY A 53 14.36 -8.01 -13.83
N LEU A 54 14.77 -7.45 -12.68
CA LEU A 54 15.40 -8.19 -11.59
C LEU A 54 14.35 -8.91 -10.72
N VAL A 55 13.18 -8.31 -10.54
CA VAL A 55 12.08 -8.93 -9.79
C VAL A 55 11.63 -10.22 -10.47
N LEU A 56 11.55 -10.24 -11.80
CA LEU A 56 11.07 -11.38 -12.58
C LEU A 56 12.14 -12.44 -12.87
N GLN A 57 13.38 -12.30 -12.37
CA GLN A 57 14.37 -13.37 -12.43
C GLN A 57 14.14 -14.41 -11.33
N ASN A 58 14.33 -15.69 -11.64
CA ASN A 58 14.21 -16.75 -10.64
C ASN A 58 15.51 -16.87 -9.82
N ASN A 59 15.77 -15.89 -8.96
CA ASN A 59 16.84 -15.89 -7.97
C ASN A 59 16.31 -15.31 -6.65
N THR A 60 17.00 -15.56 -5.56
CA THR A 60 16.65 -15.02 -4.24
C THR A 60 17.43 -13.73 -3.95
N PRO A 61 16.81 -12.72 -3.34
CA PRO A 61 17.51 -11.51 -2.93
C PRO A 61 18.47 -11.80 -1.78
N THR A 62 19.50 -10.97 -1.68
CA THR A 62 20.49 -10.99 -0.60
C THR A 62 20.65 -9.59 -0.02
N GLY A 63 21.33 -9.47 1.12
CA GLY A 63 21.55 -8.21 1.82
C GLY A 63 20.62 -8.06 3.02
N GLY A 64 21.07 -7.36 4.07
CA GLY A 64 20.34 -7.26 5.33
C GLY A 64 19.87 -8.61 5.84
N ASP A 65 18.62 -8.68 6.27
CA ASP A 65 17.99 -9.90 6.80
C ASP A 65 17.30 -10.75 5.71
N MET A 66 17.42 -10.37 4.42
CA MET A 66 16.74 -11.08 3.33
C MET A 66 17.07 -12.57 3.27
N GLY A 67 18.31 -12.96 3.59
CA GLY A 67 18.71 -14.39 3.62
C GLY A 67 17.88 -15.19 4.62
N ALA A 68 17.63 -14.64 5.80
CA ALA A 68 16.78 -15.27 6.81
C ALA A 68 15.31 -15.33 6.36
N HIS A 69 14.83 -14.28 5.73
CA HIS A 69 13.46 -14.22 5.23
C HIS A 69 13.20 -15.16 4.06
N VAL A 70 14.20 -15.42 3.22
CA VAL A 70 14.10 -16.43 2.15
C VAL A 70 13.93 -17.85 2.71
N TRP A 71 14.61 -18.17 3.82
CA TRP A 71 14.50 -19.48 4.47
C TRP A 71 13.07 -19.72 5.03
N GLY A 72 12.48 -18.72 5.66
CA GLY A 72 11.24 -18.88 6.41
C GLY A 72 10.06 -19.46 5.61
N PRO A 73 9.66 -18.86 4.47
CA PRO A 73 8.56 -19.39 3.66
C PRO A 73 8.85 -20.78 3.08
N ALA A 74 10.11 -21.09 2.74
CA ALA A 74 10.50 -22.43 2.31
C ALA A 74 10.31 -23.44 3.44
N TYR A 75 10.75 -23.13 4.67
CA TYR A 75 10.53 -23.97 5.85
C TYR A 75 9.03 -24.13 6.15
N LEU A 76 8.24 -23.07 6.01
CA LEU A 76 6.79 -23.12 6.17
C LEU A 76 6.16 -24.09 5.17
N ARG A 77 6.53 -23.98 3.88
CA ARG A 77 6.03 -24.82 2.78
C ARG A 77 6.40 -26.30 2.98
N ASP A 78 7.67 -26.56 3.24
CA ASP A 78 8.24 -27.92 3.15
C ASP A 78 8.13 -28.71 4.46
N VAL A 79 8.06 -28.01 5.61
CA VAL A 79 8.09 -28.67 6.92
C VAL A 79 6.80 -28.44 7.72
N LEU A 80 6.33 -27.19 7.81
CA LEU A 80 5.22 -26.90 8.71
C LEU A 80 3.85 -27.23 8.11
N LEU A 81 3.56 -26.75 6.91
CA LEU A 81 2.25 -26.93 6.26
C LEU A 81 1.88 -28.39 5.98
N PRO A 82 2.79 -29.30 5.59
CA PRO A 82 2.47 -30.72 5.45
C PRO A 82 1.96 -31.35 6.74
N HIS A 83 2.30 -30.79 7.90
CA HIS A 83 1.83 -31.24 9.21
C HIS A 83 0.69 -30.37 9.78
N TRP A 84 0.07 -29.52 8.96
CA TRP A 84 -1.00 -28.59 9.38
C TRP A 84 -0.58 -27.64 10.50
N ARG A 85 0.67 -27.19 10.47
CA ARG A 85 1.24 -26.27 11.47
C ARG A 85 1.64 -24.95 10.81
N LEU A 86 1.48 -23.87 11.53
CA LEU A 86 1.98 -22.54 11.14
C LEU A 86 3.23 -22.14 11.96
N THR A 87 3.50 -22.84 13.04
CA THR A 87 4.66 -22.58 13.91
C THR A 87 5.35 -23.88 14.24
N GLY A 88 6.64 -23.85 14.51
CA GLY A 88 7.39 -25.03 14.88
C GLY A 88 8.82 -24.69 15.32
N TRP A 89 9.53 -25.70 15.80
CA TRP A 89 10.93 -25.57 16.16
C TRP A 89 11.80 -26.04 14.98
N SER A 90 12.69 -25.17 14.51
CA SER A 90 13.68 -25.54 13.48
C SER A 90 15.07 -25.61 14.07
N MET A 91 15.81 -26.61 13.68
CA MET A 91 17.23 -26.76 14.01
C MET A 91 18.17 -26.16 12.96
N ASP A 92 17.64 -25.59 11.87
CA ASP A 92 18.43 -24.99 10.78
C ASP A 92 19.13 -23.69 11.19
N TRP A 93 18.85 -23.18 12.39
CA TRP A 93 19.34 -21.90 12.88
C TRP A 93 20.04 -22.08 14.23
N TYR A 94 21.36 -22.12 14.22
CA TYR A 94 22.21 -22.28 15.44
C TYR A 94 21.72 -23.39 16.38
N SER A 95 21.29 -23.02 17.59
CA SER A 95 20.75 -23.94 18.61
C SER A 95 19.24 -24.17 18.48
N GLY A 96 18.63 -23.72 17.41
CA GLY A 96 17.21 -23.83 17.12
C GLY A 96 16.45 -22.51 17.19
N LEU A 97 15.40 -22.41 16.38
CA LEU A 97 14.55 -21.23 16.25
C LEU A 97 13.08 -21.64 16.37
N PRO A 98 12.27 -20.98 17.20
CA PRO A 98 10.81 -21.14 17.20
C PRO A 98 10.21 -20.41 16.01
N ALA A 99 10.27 -21.06 14.82
CA ALA A 99 9.82 -20.49 13.55
C ALA A 99 8.37 -20.00 13.64
N TYR A 100 8.13 -18.78 13.18
CA TYR A 100 6.83 -18.09 13.17
C TYR A 100 6.14 -17.95 14.53
N ARG A 101 6.85 -18.12 15.63
CA ARG A 101 6.31 -17.82 16.96
C ARG A 101 6.26 -16.31 17.22
N PHE A 102 7.25 -15.59 16.71
CA PHE A 102 7.42 -14.14 16.90
C PHE A 102 7.49 -13.37 15.59
N TYR A 103 7.46 -14.05 14.45
CA TYR A 103 7.50 -13.47 13.12
C TYR A 103 6.15 -13.55 12.42
N MET A 104 5.93 -12.63 11.49
CA MET A 104 4.70 -12.48 10.73
C MET A 104 4.56 -13.60 9.71
N VAL A 105 3.63 -14.53 9.96
CA VAL A 105 3.39 -15.68 9.08
C VAL A 105 2.62 -15.31 7.80
N VAL A 106 1.85 -14.21 7.81
CA VAL A 106 0.96 -13.85 6.68
C VAL A 106 1.72 -13.60 5.38
N PRO A 107 2.79 -12.78 5.34
CA PRO A 107 3.60 -12.63 4.14
C PRO A 107 4.21 -13.95 3.66
N ALA A 108 4.65 -14.80 4.59
CA ALA A 108 5.20 -16.12 4.25
C ALA A 108 4.16 -17.03 3.60
N LEU A 109 2.92 -17.05 4.11
CA LEU A 109 1.80 -17.77 3.50
C LEU A 109 1.48 -17.24 2.10
N ALA A 110 1.52 -15.93 1.90
CA ALA A 110 1.32 -15.33 0.58
C ALA A 110 2.42 -15.75 -0.42
N ILE A 111 3.69 -15.82 0.03
CA ILE A 111 4.79 -16.33 -0.78
C ILE A 111 4.55 -17.80 -1.16
N VAL A 112 4.22 -18.64 -0.18
CA VAL A 112 3.94 -20.07 -0.44
C VAL A 112 2.75 -20.25 -1.38
N PHE A 113 1.73 -19.43 -1.26
CA PHE A 113 0.57 -19.47 -2.16
C PHE A 113 0.96 -19.10 -3.60
N LEU A 114 1.74 -18.05 -3.79
CA LEU A 114 2.22 -17.67 -5.12
C LEU A 114 3.21 -18.68 -5.72
N ASP A 115 3.99 -19.36 -4.89
CA ASP A 115 4.95 -20.40 -5.30
C ASP A 115 4.27 -21.63 -5.91
N ILE A 116 2.96 -21.78 -5.74
CA ILE A 116 2.17 -22.82 -6.44
C ILE A 116 2.18 -22.59 -7.96
N ALA A 117 2.18 -21.33 -8.40
CA ALA A 117 2.06 -20.94 -9.82
C ALA A 117 3.30 -20.29 -10.39
N LEU A 118 4.20 -19.77 -9.56
CA LEU A 118 5.39 -19.02 -9.96
C LEU A 118 6.63 -19.62 -9.32
N PRO A 119 7.82 -19.50 -9.95
CA PRO A 119 9.08 -19.89 -9.32
C PRO A 119 9.27 -19.15 -7.98
N TYR A 120 9.77 -19.86 -6.97
CA TYR A 120 9.91 -19.36 -5.60
C TYR A 120 10.59 -17.99 -5.49
N GLY A 121 11.70 -17.78 -6.20
CA GLY A 121 12.40 -16.49 -6.17
C GLY A 121 11.56 -15.33 -6.71
N ILE A 122 10.70 -15.59 -7.69
CA ILE A 122 9.76 -14.59 -8.22
C ILE A 122 8.63 -14.34 -7.22
N ALA A 123 7.99 -15.40 -6.73
CA ALA A 123 6.91 -15.32 -5.73
C ALA A 123 7.37 -14.53 -4.48
N PHE A 124 8.56 -14.83 -3.98
CA PHE A 124 9.17 -14.12 -2.86
C PHE A 124 9.30 -12.62 -3.14
N LYS A 125 9.94 -12.24 -4.25
CA LYS A 125 10.18 -10.83 -4.57
C LYS A 125 8.89 -10.06 -4.85
N LEU A 126 7.90 -10.67 -5.47
CA LEU A 126 6.60 -10.02 -5.68
C LEU A 126 5.92 -9.67 -4.35
N ILE A 127 5.97 -10.55 -3.35
CA ILE A 127 5.43 -10.24 -2.03
C ILE A 127 6.28 -9.19 -1.31
N VAL A 128 7.61 -9.27 -1.39
CA VAL A 128 8.51 -8.27 -0.80
C VAL A 128 8.17 -6.86 -1.28
N ILE A 129 7.96 -6.66 -2.58
CA ILE A 129 7.67 -5.33 -3.14
C ILE A 129 6.19 -4.93 -3.07
N SER A 130 5.29 -5.86 -2.75
CA SER A 130 3.84 -5.62 -2.82
C SER A 130 3.38 -4.44 -1.98
N GLY A 131 3.93 -4.30 -0.76
CA GLY A 131 3.63 -3.17 0.11
C GLY A 131 4.03 -1.82 -0.49
N LEU A 132 5.23 -1.75 -1.09
CA LEU A 132 5.73 -0.53 -1.74
C LEU A 132 4.87 -0.12 -2.93
N VAL A 133 4.53 -1.09 -3.79
CA VAL A 133 3.72 -0.84 -4.99
C VAL A 133 2.27 -0.49 -4.63
N ALA A 134 1.72 -1.12 -3.60
CA ALA A 134 0.37 -0.85 -3.12
C ALA A 134 0.24 0.49 -2.38
N PHE A 135 1.31 1.00 -1.78
CA PHE A 135 1.26 2.14 -0.86
C PHE A 135 0.64 3.41 -1.46
N PRO A 136 1.00 3.88 -2.66
CA PRO A 136 0.37 5.05 -3.28
C PRO A 136 -1.14 4.87 -3.45
N PHE A 137 -1.59 3.70 -3.87
CA PHE A 137 -3.01 3.38 -4.01
C PHE A 137 -3.73 3.39 -2.67
N CYS A 138 -3.13 2.77 -1.64
CA CYS A 138 -3.70 2.72 -0.30
C CYS A 138 -3.82 4.11 0.33
N VAL A 139 -2.82 4.99 0.13
CA VAL A 139 -2.85 6.38 0.60
C VAL A 139 -3.91 7.19 -0.15
N HIS A 140 -4.00 7.07 -1.46
CA HIS A 140 -5.08 7.70 -2.23
C HIS A 140 -6.45 7.22 -1.74
N PHE A 141 -6.61 5.90 -1.57
CA PHE A 141 -7.86 5.29 -1.13
C PHE A 141 -8.25 5.74 0.29
N MET A 142 -7.28 5.86 1.21
CA MET A 142 -7.48 6.47 2.53
C MET A 142 -8.10 7.86 2.42
N GLY A 143 -7.52 8.74 1.59
CA GLY A 143 -8.04 10.09 1.38
C GLY A 143 -9.47 10.10 0.82
N ARG A 144 -9.79 9.13 -0.06
CA ARG A 144 -11.14 8.98 -0.64
C ARG A 144 -12.15 8.48 0.40
N ILE A 145 -11.79 7.50 1.22
CA ILE A 145 -12.66 6.99 2.30
C ILE A 145 -12.91 8.10 3.33
N ALA A 146 -11.87 8.83 3.73
CA ALA A 146 -11.96 9.97 4.64
C ALA A 146 -12.69 11.18 4.02
N LYS A 147 -13.19 11.07 2.78
CA LYS A 147 -13.92 12.12 2.04
C LYS A 147 -13.15 13.44 1.91
N LEU A 148 -11.82 13.37 1.83
CA LEU A 148 -11.00 14.55 1.64
C LEU A 148 -11.21 15.13 0.24
N ALA A 149 -11.30 16.46 0.17
CA ALA A 149 -11.53 17.16 -1.09
C ALA A 149 -10.26 17.16 -1.98
N TYR A 150 -10.46 17.12 -3.30
CA TYR A 150 -9.39 17.38 -4.26
C TYR A 150 -8.74 18.75 -3.96
N PRO A 151 -7.40 18.88 -4.00
CA PRO A 151 -6.39 17.89 -4.40
C PRO A 151 -5.71 17.18 -3.21
N ILE A 152 -6.33 17.08 -2.03
CA ILE A 152 -5.68 16.54 -0.83
C ILE A 152 -5.23 15.08 -0.99
N PRO A 153 -6.08 14.14 -1.51
CA PRO A 153 -5.64 12.76 -1.69
C PRO A 153 -4.44 12.63 -2.64
N GLU A 154 -4.38 13.45 -3.69
CA GLU A 154 -3.29 13.49 -4.66
C GLU A 154 -1.99 14.01 -4.04
N LEU A 155 -2.06 15.05 -3.22
CA LEU A 155 -0.90 15.58 -2.47
C LEU A 155 -0.39 14.56 -1.45
N MET A 156 -1.28 13.80 -0.83
CA MET A 156 -0.90 12.70 0.07
C MET A 156 -0.13 11.60 -0.68
N VAL A 157 -0.53 11.25 -1.90
CA VAL A 157 0.22 10.29 -2.75
C VAL A 157 1.61 10.79 -3.06
N ILE A 158 1.77 12.09 -3.37
CA ILE A 158 3.09 12.70 -3.60
C ILE A 158 3.94 12.60 -2.34
N GLY A 159 3.40 12.98 -1.18
CA GLY A 159 4.08 12.86 0.12
C GLY A 159 4.47 11.42 0.46
N ALA A 160 3.56 10.47 0.20
CA ALA A 160 3.82 9.04 0.36
C ALA A 160 4.96 8.55 -0.55
N THR A 161 5.00 9.03 -1.79
CA THR A 161 6.08 8.68 -2.73
C THR A 161 7.42 9.22 -2.23
N LEU A 162 7.49 10.46 -1.75
CA LEU A 162 8.70 11.03 -1.16
C LEU A 162 9.16 10.23 0.07
N PHE A 163 8.23 9.79 0.92
CA PHE A 163 8.53 8.92 2.06
C PHE A 163 9.14 7.58 1.61
N LEU A 164 8.60 6.95 0.57
CA LEU A 164 9.14 5.69 0.05
C LEU A 164 10.56 5.86 -0.51
N LEU A 165 10.87 7.02 -1.06
CA LEU A 165 12.17 7.36 -1.66
C LEU A 165 13.18 7.88 -0.64
N ASP A 166 12.80 8.09 0.62
CA ASP A 166 13.71 8.55 1.65
C ASP A 166 14.77 7.49 1.96
N GLU A 167 16.02 7.85 1.78
CA GLU A 167 17.19 7.01 2.03
C GLU A 167 17.88 7.28 3.38
N SER A 168 17.37 8.25 4.15
CA SER A 168 17.97 8.63 5.43
C SER A 168 17.95 7.51 6.47
N PHE A 169 17.00 6.57 6.33
CA PHE A 169 16.81 5.46 7.25
C PHE A 169 16.66 4.13 6.51
N THR A 170 17.38 3.11 6.97
CA THR A 170 17.40 1.78 6.34
C THR A 170 16.79 0.68 7.20
N ILE A 171 16.32 0.97 8.41
CA ILE A 171 15.86 -0.02 9.39
C ILE A 171 14.54 0.32 10.08
N TYR A 172 13.88 1.43 9.73
CA TYR A 172 12.59 1.80 10.35
C TYR A 172 11.38 1.12 9.72
N GLY A 173 11.55 0.54 8.54
CA GLY A 173 10.47 -0.03 7.77
C GLY A 173 9.66 1.00 6.98
N GLY A 174 8.95 0.54 5.96
CA GLY A 174 8.03 1.33 5.14
C GLY A 174 8.64 1.95 3.89
N ASN A 175 9.87 2.45 3.92
CA ASN A 175 10.57 2.97 2.75
C ASN A 175 11.27 1.85 1.93
N ILE A 176 11.74 2.18 0.72
CA ILE A 176 12.39 1.22 -0.17
C ILE A 176 13.66 0.62 0.47
N PRO A 177 14.62 1.41 1.04
CA PRO A 177 15.81 0.83 1.64
C PRO A 177 15.52 -0.14 2.79
N SER A 178 14.61 0.18 3.69
CA SER A 178 14.24 -0.71 4.80
C SER A 178 13.57 -1.98 4.30
N THR A 179 12.67 -1.86 3.31
CA THR A 179 12.02 -3.02 2.68
C THR A 179 13.03 -3.95 2.04
N MET A 180 14.04 -3.40 1.34
CA MET A 180 15.12 -4.17 0.73
C MET A 180 16.11 -4.75 1.77
N ALA A 181 16.19 -4.18 2.97
CA ALA A 181 16.96 -4.73 4.08
C ALA A 181 16.27 -5.91 4.79
N GLY A 182 14.94 -6.10 4.60
CA GLY A 182 14.18 -7.19 5.20
C GLY A 182 12.85 -6.78 5.85
N GLU A 183 12.58 -5.49 6.00
CA GLU A 183 11.41 -4.95 6.68
C GLU A 183 10.11 -4.95 5.81
N PHE A 184 10.02 -5.86 4.82
CA PHE A 184 8.92 -5.88 3.85
C PHE A 184 7.54 -6.16 4.47
N SER A 185 7.49 -6.90 5.55
CA SER A 185 6.23 -7.14 6.27
C SER A 185 5.68 -5.86 6.89
N HIS A 186 6.56 -4.95 7.34
CA HIS A 186 6.16 -3.61 7.80
C HIS A 186 5.57 -2.78 6.64
N SER A 187 6.20 -2.79 5.47
CA SER A 187 5.72 -2.06 4.29
C SER A 187 4.32 -2.54 3.87
N ILE A 188 4.07 -3.85 3.90
CA ILE A 188 2.75 -4.43 3.63
C ILE A 188 1.74 -3.98 4.71
N ALA A 189 2.11 -4.09 5.99
CA ALA A 189 1.25 -3.69 7.10
C ALA A 189 0.91 -2.18 7.04
N LEU A 190 1.89 -1.33 6.70
CA LEU A 190 1.71 0.10 6.57
C LEU A 190 0.72 0.45 5.45
N ALA A 191 0.80 -0.23 4.30
CA ALA A 191 -0.15 -0.04 3.21
C ALA A 191 -1.60 -0.35 3.66
N PHE A 192 -1.81 -1.46 4.36
CA PHE A 192 -3.14 -1.78 4.91
C PHE A 192 -3.57 -0.82 6.02
N ALA A 193 -2.64 -0.36 6.87
CA ALA A 193 -2.93 0.60 7.92
C ALA A 193 -3.45 1.94 7.36
N MET A 194 -2.93 2.41 6.21
CA MET A 194 -3.45 3.60 5.55
C MET A 194 -4.92 3.41 5.17
N VAL A 195 -5.29 2.28 4.61
CA VAL A 195 -6.70 1.99 4.29
C VAL A 195 -7.55 1.98 5.57
N GLY A 196 -7.08 1.32 6.63
CA GLY A 196 -7.76 1.29 7.93
C GLY A 196 -8.00 2.69 8.51
N LEU A 197 -6.99 3.56 8.45
CA LEU A 197 -7.08 4.94 8.94
C LEU A 197 -8.14 5.78 8.19
N GLY A 198 -8.44 5.45 6.94
CA GLY A 198 -9.49 6.14 6.18
C GLY A 198 -10.90 5.97 6.75
N PHE A 199 -11.15 4.96 7.58
CA PHE A 199 -12.45 4.68 8.19
C PHE A 199 -12.67 5.39 9.53
N PHE A 200 -11.66 6.04 10.09
CA PHE A 200 -11.74 6.84 11.33
C PHE A 200 -11.77 8.33 11.05
#